data_11b4d4bcbdfe68865c6363236dbf6a16
#
_entry.id   11b4d4bcbdfe68865c6363236dbf6a16
#
_cell.length_a   1.000
_cell.length_b   1.000
_cell.length_c   1.000
_cell.angle_alpha   90.00
_cell.angle_beta   90.00
_cell.angle_gamma   90.00
#
_symmetry.space_group_name_H-M   'P 1'
#
loop_
_entity.id
_entity.type
_entity.pdbx_description
1 polymer ?
#
loop_
_entity_poly.entity_id
_entity_poly.type
_entity_poly.pdbx_seq_one_letter_code
_entity_poly.pdbx_strand_id
1 'polypeptide(L)'
;MLFRSLSEPARSDSGAIYLSSLGHVGDELTLAHEVVHALQHQHFPEAFTEDSFWQQQPDANTALQAAIEGDATFRSAQSIGLLGRPRDPDEVIELARDSQFEPLSDAATLVRERIQFPYTYGYRFAFHEGKSGLKSLPASTEQIIHIGTKGRSPFLAVDLSEVVRMAERTGCRVIFQDSMGELLLSLWFRSLNPATEPTAWNGWDGDRWIVIQCGESKELAWLTSWDTEQDAVDFESALRKVRIDWQQRANLPSKVDIDIRGKEVTVTTDGLRPHLAEIVELAKRRRVSTRAELAAHFGVITHGNADK
;
A
#
# COMPACT_ATOMS: atom_id res chain seq x y z
N MET A 1 -3.17 20.58 12.41
CA MET A 1 -2.18 20.46 13.48
C MET A 1 -2.25 19.06 14.08
N LEU A 2 -2.16 18.03 13.23
CA LEU A 2 -2.36 16.60 13.54
C LEU A 2 -1.12 15.74 13.23
N PHE A 3 0.07 16.34 13.07
CA PHE A 3 1.23 15.65 12.51
C PHE A 3 2.50 15.82 13.33
N ARG A 4 2.47 15.51 14.61
CA ARG A 4 3.70 15.40 15.40
C ARG A 4 3.82 14.11 16.23
N SER A 5 3.23 13.03 15.77
CA SER A 5 3.51 11.69 16.31
C SER A 5 4.19 10.80 15.26
N LEU A 6 5.08 11.34 14.42
CA LEU A 6 5.77 10.57 13.38
C LEU A 6 7.16 10.06 13.81
N SER A 7 7.47 10.08 15.09
CA SER A 7 8.72 9.50 15.57
C SER A 7 8.43 8.41 16.60
N GLU A 8 8.53 7.20 16.13
CA GLU A 8 8.46 5.90 16.77
C GLU A 8 7.02 5.37 16.99
N PRO A 9 6.72 4.15 16.48
CA PRO A 9 5.60 3.39 16.99
C PRO A 9 5.79 3.31 18.50
N ALA A 10 4.76 3.66 19.26
CA ALA A 10 4.81 3.55 20.71
C ALA A 10 5.18 2.10 21.06
N ARG A 11 6.46 1.84 21.25
CA ARG A 11 6.95 0.60 21.84
C ARG A 11 6.44 0.59 23.27
N SER A 12 5.27 0.01 23.46
CA SER A 12 4.64 -0.14 24.76
C SER A 12 5.26 -1.28 25.56
N ASP A 13 6.57 -1.41 25.59
CA ASP A 13 7.23 -2.29 26.55
C ASP A 13 6.99 -1.82 28.01
N SER A 14 6.50 -0.57 28.16
CA SER A 14 6.21 0.02 29.47
C SER A 14 4.72 0.30 29.74
N GLY A 15 3.83 0.17 28.75
CA GLY A 15 2.41 0.52 28.89
C GLY A 15 2.15 2.01 29.20
N ALA A 16 3.08 2.90 28.82
CA ALA A 16 3.01 4.33 29.11
C ALA A 16 2.69 5.15 27.85
N ILE A 17 1.78 6.12 28.00
CA ILE A 17 1.51 7.14 26.99
C ILE A 17 2.32 8.39 27.34
N TYR A 18 3.14 8.87 26.40
CA TYR A 18 3.97 10.07 26.59
C TYR A 18 3.28 11.28 25.98
N LEU A 19 3.02 12.29 26.78
CA LEU A 19 2.45 13.55 26.34
C LEU A 19 3.55 14.63 26.30
N SER A 20 3.57 15.41 25.20
CA SER A 20 4.43 16.59 25.13
C SER A 20 3.91 17.68 26.06
N SER A 21 4.80 18.28 26.88
CA SER A 21 4.46 19.36 27.80
C SER A 21 4.17 20.71 27.12
N LEU A 22 4.24 20.78 25.80
CA LEU A 22 3.97 21.97 25.00
C LEU A 22 2.47 22.14 24.72
N GLY A 23 1.63 22.15 25.76
CA GLY A 23 0.16 22.23 25.69
C GLY A 23 -0.37 23.11 24.53
N HIS A 24 -1.08 22.48 23.60
CA HIS A 24 -1.74 23.12 22.47
C HIS A 24 -3.22 22.73 22.42
N VAL A 25 -4.04 23.61 21.86
CA VAL A 25 -5.45 23.31 21.52
C VAL A 25 -5.47 22.05 20.64
N GLY A 26 -6.04 20.97 21.15
CA GLY A 26 -6.05 19.65 20.47
C GLY A 26 -5.45 18.50 21.29
N ASP A 27 -4.90 18.76 22.48
CA ASP A 27 -4.29 17.74 23.32
C ASP A 27 -5.27 16.63 23.72
N GLU A 28 -6.55 16.96 23.93
CA GLU A 28 -7.60 15.96 24.24
C GLU A 28 -7.85 14.98 23.08
N LEU A 29 -7.86 15.48 21.85
CA LEU A 29 -8.02 14.60 20.67
C LEU A 29 -6.80 13.73 20.48
N THR A 30 -5.62 14.28 20.64
CA THR A 30 -4.36 13.53 20.54
C THR A 30 -4.29 12.47 21.65
N LEU A 31 -4.61 12.85 22.89
CA LEU A 31 -4.66 11.88 23.99
C LEU A 31 -5.68 10.77 23.74
N ALA A 32 -6.88 11.11 23.28
CA ALA A 32 -7.90 10.12 22.95
C ALA A 32 -7.45 9.18 21.83
N HIS A 33 -6.72 9.70 20.83
CA HIS A 33 -6.13 8.92 19.76
C HIS A 33 -5.11 7.90 20.29
N GLU A 34 -4.17 8.33 21.12
CA GLU A 34 -3.17 7.43 21.73
C GLU A 34 -3.79 6.39 22.68
N VAL A 35 -4.85 6.75 23.39
CA VAL A 35 -5.62 5.79 24.21
C VAL A 35 -6.27 4.72 23.32
N VAL A 36 -6.79 5.09 22.15
CA VAL A 36 -7.32 4.10 21.21
C VAL A 36 -6.21 3.16 20.74
N HIS A 37 -5.01 3.65 20.44
CA HIS A 37 -3.87 2.78 20.09
C HIS A 37 -3.52 1.80 21.21
N ALA A 38 -3.52 2.24 22.46
CA ALA A 38 -3.30 1.35 23.60
C ALA A 38 -4.36 0.24 23.68
N LEU A 39 -5.64 0.56 23.43
CA LEU A 39 -6.73 -0.41 23.38
C LEU A 39 -6.60 -1.35 22.18
N GLN A 40 -6.22 -0.83 21.00
CA GLN A 40 -5.95 -1.66 19.81
C GLN A 40 -4.86 -2.68 20.10
N HIS A 41 -3.77 -2.27 20.74
CA HIS A 41 -2.67 -3.16 21.10
C HIS A 41 -3.10 -4.28 22.05
N GLN A 42 -4.01 -3.98 22.99
CA GLN A 42 -4.55 -4.97 23.93
C GLN A 42 -5.53 -5.95 23.28
N HIS A 43 -6.35 -5.49 22.34
CA HIS A 43 -7.45 -6.27 21.77
C HIS A 43 -7.13 -6.90 20.42
N PHE A 44 -6.11 -6.40 19.70
CA PHE A 44 -5.72 -6.83 18.35
C PHE A 44 -4.19 -6.93 18.24
N PRO A 45 -3.51 -7.68 19.14
CA PRO A 45 -2.04 -7.73 19.15
C PRO A 45 -1.43 -8.21 17.83
N GLU A 46 -2.18 -8.99 17.03
CA GLU A 46 -1.77 -9.47 15.71
C GLU A 46 -1.57 -8.33 14.68
N ALA A 47 -2.25 -7.19 14.87
CA ALA A 47 -2.08 -6.01 14.02
C ALA A 47 -0.73 -5.31 14.24
N PHE A 48 -0.05 -5.60 15.34
CA PHE A 48 1.22 -4.97 15.76
C PHE A 48 2.41 -5.93 15.69
N THR A 49 2.22 -7.11 15.10
CA THR A 49 3.29 -8.09 14.94
C THR A 49 4.24 -7.64 13.82
N GLU A 50 5.50 -7.39 14.16
CA GLU A 50 6.57 -7.15 13.21
C GLU A 50 7.12 -8.48 12.70
N ASP A 51 7.07 -8.72 11.39
CA ASP A 51 7.68 -9.85 10.71
C ASP A 51 8.43 -9.33 9.48
N SER A 52 9.61 -9.88 9.22
CA SER A 52 10.44 -9.54 8.07
C SER A 52 9.70 -9.71 6.72
N PHE A 53 8.76 -10.65 6.65
CA PHE A 53 7.90 -10.83 5.47
C PHE A 53 7.10 -9.57 5.17
N TRP A 54 6.49 -8.96 6.19
CA TRP A 54 5.67 -7.75 6.00
C TRP A 54 6.48 -6.54 5.58
N GLN A 55 7.77 -6.46 5.96
CA GLN A 55 8.66 -5.39 5.49
C GLN A 55 8.83 -5.41 3.96
N GLN A 56 8.60 -6.56 3.32
CA GLN A 56 8.62 -6.74 1.86
C GLN A 56 7.23 -6.65 1.22
N GLN A 57 6.23 -6.13 1.94
CA GLN A 57 4.85 -5.96 1.49
C GLN A 57 4.35 -4.54 1.79
N PRO A 58 4.94 -3.49 1.18
CA PRO A 58 4.66 -2.10 1.54
C PRO A 58 3.21 -1.68 1.29
N ASP A 59 2.56 -2.22 0.25
CA ASP A 59 1.14 -1.97 0.01
C ASP A 59 0.27 -2.51 1.16
N ALA A 60 0.48 -3.77 1.55
CA ALA A 60 -0.22 -4.38 2.68
C ALA A 60 0.09 -3.68 4.01
N ASN A 61 1.32 -3.19 4.20
CA ASN A 61 1.67 -2.41 5.38
C ASN A 61 1.01 -1.04 5.40
N THR A 62 0.93 -0.36 4.25
CA THR A 62 0.20 0.91 4.15
C THR A 62 -1.29 0.72 4.42
N ALA A 63 -1.88 -0.37 3.92
CA ALA A 63 -3.26 -0.73 4.21
C ALA A 63 -3.48 -1.03 5.70
N LEU A 64 -2.56 -1.75 6.35
CA LEU A 64 -2.60 -1.98 7.80
C LEU A 64 -2.52 -0.68 8.60
N GLN A 65 -1.57 0.19 8.27
CA GLN A 65 -1.45 1.51 8.90
C GLN A 65 -2.75 2.30 8.74
N ALA A 66 -3.37 2.27 7.55
CA ALA A 66 -4.64 2.93 7.32
C ALA A 66 -5.77 2.35 8.19
N ALA A 67 -5.80 1.04 8.40
CA ALA A 67 -6.80 0.43 9.28
C ALA A 67 -6.59 0.82 10.76
N ILE A 68 -5.35 0.86 11.25
CA ILE A 68 -5.00 1.21 12.62
C ILE A 68 -5.24 2.70 12.89
N GLU A 69 -4.60 3.58 12.11
CA GLU A 69 -4.68 5.03 12.29
C GLU A 69 -6.08 5.56 12.01
N GLY A 70 -6.75 4.98 11.02
CA GLY A 70 -8.12 5.33 10.67
C GLY A 70 -9.11 4.99 11.78
N ASP A 71 -9.00 3.81 12.39
CA ASP A 71 -9.83 3.42 13.53
C ASP A 71 -9.55 4.30 14.75
N ALA A 72 -8.28 4.63 15.02
CA ALA A 72 -7.90 5.53 16.09
C ALA A 72 -8.47 6.96 15.86
N THR A 73 -8.35 7.50 14.65
CA THR A 73 -8.87 8.80 14.28
C THR A 73 -10.40 8.84 14.39
N PHE A 74 -11.09 7.80 13.88
CA PHE A 74 -12.54 7.72 13.91
C PHE A 74 -13.08 7.63 15.35
N ARG A 75 -12.52 6.77 16.19
CA ARG A 75 -12.99 6.56 17.57
C ARG A 75 -12.63 7.70 18.51
N SER A 76 -11.45 8.28 18.39
CA SER A 76 -11.09 9.44 19.17
C SER A 76 -12.03 10.62 18.89
N ALA A 77 -12.34 10.89 17.63
CA ALA A 77 -13.29 11.92 17.23
C ALA A 77 -14.69 11.66 17.81
N GLN A 78 -15.13 10.41 17.88
CA GLN A 78 -16.41 10.04 18.51
C GLN A 78 -16.37 10.23 20.02
N SER A 79 -15.29 9.84 20.71
CA SER A 79 -15.21 9.79 22.17
C SER A 79 -15.25 11.15 22.83
N ILE A 80 -14.64 12.16 22.21
CA ILE A 80 -14.59 13.51 22.77
C ILE A 80 -15.77 14.38 22.37
N GLY A 81 -16.76 13.83 21.65
CA GLY A 81 -17.99 14.55 21.27
C GLY A 81 -17.77 15.75 20.35
N LEU A 82 -16.55 15.92 19.79
CA LEU A 82 -16.20 16.97 18.85
C LEU A 82 -17.07 16.95 17.59
N LEU A 83 -17.65 15.79 17.30
CA LEU A 83 -18.51 15.56 16.16
C LEU A 83 -19.82 15.00 16.73
N GLY A 84 -20.84 15.83 16.90
CA GLY A 84 -22.19 15.39 17.30
C GLY A 84 -22.74 14.26 16.40
N ARG A 85 -22.13 14.08 15.23
CA ARG A 85 -22.18 12.91 14.31
C ARG A 85 -20.80 12.70 13.74
N PRO A 86 -20.40 11.44 13.41
CA PRO A 86 -19.23 11.20 12.57
C PRO A 86 -19.35 12.02 11.28
N ARG A 87 -18.28 12.73 10.90
CA ARG A 87 -18.24 13.46 9.63
C ARG A 87 -18.34 12.48 8.48
N ASP A 88 -18.91 12.93 7.37
CA ASP A 88 -18.84 12.22 6.12
C ASP A 88 -17.36 11.96 5.77
N PRO A 89 -16.96 10.72 5.45
CA PRO A 89 -15.58 10.41 5.10
C PRO A 89 -15.04 11.22 3.92
N ASP A 90 -15.88 11.56 2.95
CA ASP A 90 -15.47 12.34 1.79
C ASP A 90 -15.17 13.78 2.19
N GLU A 91 -15.95 14.39 3.10
CA GLU A 91 -15.61 15.69 3.69
C GLU A 91 -14.26 15.68 4.42
N VAL A 92 -13.94 14.59 5.13
CA VAL A 92 -12.65 14.45 5.83
C VAL A 92 -11.49 14.43 4.84
N ILE A 93 -11.64 13.71 3.72
CA ILE A 93 -10.62 13.62 2.68
C ILE A 93 -10.43 14.98 1.99
N GLU A 94 -11.52 15.68 1.68
CA GLU A 94 -11.47 17.01 1.06
C GLU A 94 -10.81 18.04 1.97
N LEU A 95 -11.21 18.09 3.25
CA LEU A 95 -10.60 18.98 4.23
C LEU A 95 -9.09 18.75 4.40
N ALA A 96 -8.65 17.49 4.29
CA ALA A 96 -7.23 17.17 4.35
C ALA A 96 -6.48 17.67 3.10
N ARG A 97 -7.11 17.63 1.93
CA ARG A 97 -6.54 18.20 0.69
C ARG A 97 -6.44 19.72 0.74
N ASP A 98 -7.46 20.36 1.27
CA ASP A 98 -7.54 21.83 1.38
C ASP A 98 -6.70 22.39 2.53
N SER A 99 -6.24 21.55 3.47
CA SER A 99 -5.41 22.02 4.57
C SER A 99 -4.13 22.64 4.02
N GLN A 100 -4.07 23.99 4.11
CA GLN A 100 -3.00 24.84 3.61
C GLN A 100 -1.71 24.61 4.42
N PHE A 101 -0.96 23.61 4.03
CA PHE A 101 0.48 23.65 4.26
C PHE A 101 1.09 24.45 3.11
N GLU A 102 2.04 25.33 3.42
CA GLU A 102 2.79 26.15 2.48
C GLU A 102 3.09 25.44 1.15
N PRO A 103 3.19 26.16 0.03
CA PRO A 103 3.36 25.54 -1.29
C PRO A 103 4.63 24.71 -1.31
N LEU A 104 4.46 23.44 -1.00
CA LEU A 104 5.49 22.42 -1.17
C LEU A 104 5.57 22.10 -2.67
N SER A 105 6.76 21.75 -3.15
CA SER A 105 6.92 21.19 -4.50
C SER A 105 5.96 20.02 -4.75
N ASP A 106 5.66 19.70 -6.01
CA ASP A 106 4.77 18.57 -6.35
C ASP A 106 5.18 17.26 -5.67
N ALA A 107 6.49 17.00 -5.58
CA ALA A 107 7.02 15.85 -4.84
C ALA A 107 6.66 15.89 -3.35
N ALA A 108 6.70 17.06 -2.74
CA ALA A 108 6.29 17.21 -1.34
C ALA A 108 4.76 17.04 -1.17
N THR A 109 3.96 17.41 -2.18
CA THR A 109 2.51 17.14 -2.19
C THR A 109 2.22 15.65 -2.17
N LEU A 110 2.90 14.84 -3.00
CA LEU A 110 2.73 13.40 -3.05
C LEU A 110 3.18 12.70 -1.75
N VAL A 111 4.28 13.18 -1.15
CA VAL A 111 4.72 12.70 0.17
C VAL A 111 3.67 13.01 1.23
N ARG A 112 3.10 14.21 1.22
CA ARG A 112 2.02 14.60 2.12
C ARG A 112 0.79 13.71 1.96
N GLU A 113 0.34 13.45 0.72
CA GLU A 113 -0.79 12.56 0.47
C GLU A 113 -0.55 11.16 1.01
N ARG A 114 0.65 10.62 0.83
CA ARG A 114 1.03 9.32 1.41
C ARG A 114 0.96 9.32 2.95
N ILE A 115 1.43 10.40 3.59
CA ILE A 115 1.39 10.55 5.05
C ILE A 115 -0.04 10.73 5.56
N GLN A 116 -0.89 11.45 4.81
CA GLN A 116 -2.28 11.69 5.18
C GLN A 116 -3.20 10.49 4.92
N PHE A 117 -2.82 9.61 4.02
CA PHE A 117 -3.64 8.46 3.62
C PHE A 117 -4.16 7.61 4.79
N PRO A 118 -3.35 7.22 5.79
CA PRO A 118 -3.83 6.47 6.94
C PRO A 118 -4.93 7.18 7.74
N TYR A 119 -4.87 8.51 7.84
CA TYR A 119 -5.80 9.30 8.63
C TYR A 119 -7.08 9.69 7.87
N THR A 120 -7.03 9.73 6.55
CA THR A 120 -8.14 10.17 5.68
C THR A 120 -8.90 8.98 5.11
N TYR A 121 -8.26 8.22 4.25
CA TYR A 121 -8.83 6.99 3.69
C TYR A 121 -9.00 5.90 4.75
N GLY A 122 -8.09 5.83 5.74
CA GLY A 122 -8.24 4.98 6.90
C GLY A 122 -9.47 5.34 7.74
N TYR A 123 -9.77 6.64 7.93
CA TYR A 123 -11.01 7.07 8.57
C TYR A 123 -12.25 6.56 7.80
N ARG A 124 -12.25 6.68 6.46
CA ARG A 124 -13.32 6.11 5.60
C ARG A 124 -13.45 4.60 5.82
N PHE A 125 -12.34 3.89 5.85
CA PHE A 125 -12.32 2.46 6.11
C PHE A 125 -12.96 2.12 7.47
N ALA A 126 -12.56 2.79 8.54
CA ALA A 126 -13.11 2.59 9.88
C ALA A 126 -14.60 2.96 9.97
N PHE A 127 -15.04 3.98 9.24
CA PHE A 127 -16.44 4.39 9.16
C PHE A 127 -17.32 3.27 8.56
N HIS A 128 -16.87 2.63 7.48
CA HIS A 128 -17.62 1.56 6.80
C HIS A 128 -17.51 0.21 7.49
N GLU A 129 -16.34 -0.16 7.98
CA GLU A 129 -16.07 -1.45 8.62
C GLU A 129 -16.48 -1.51 10.10
N GLY A 130 -16.54 -0.38 10.77
CA GLY A 130 -16.87 -0.31 12.19
C GLY A 130 -15.91 -1.14 13.04
N LYS A 131 -16.46 -2.02 13.88
CA LYS A 131 -15.67 -2.89 14.79
C LYS A 131 -14.97 -4.06 14.09
N SER A 132 -15.31 -4.35 12.85
CA SER A 132 -14.77 -5.51 12.11
C SER A 132 -13.44 -5.22 11.43
N GLY A 133 -13.09 -3.93 11.22
CA GLY A 133 -11.91 -3.50 10.48
C GLY A 133 -10.58 -4.09 10.99
N LEU A 134 -10.40 -4.15 12.30
CA LEU A 134 -9.20 -4.71 12.92
C LEU A 134 -9.27 -6.22 13.19
N LYS A 135 -10.44 -6.84 13.09
CA LYS A 135 -10.59 -8.29 13.23
C LYS A 135 -10.17 -9.07 11.99
N SER A 136 -10.26 -8.40 10.84
CA SER A 136 -9.83 -8.96 9.56
C SER A 136 -9.02 -7.88 8.84
N LEU A 137 -7.72 -7.95 8.96
CA LEU A 137 -6.82 -6.90 8.47
C LEU A 137 -6.79 -6.84 6.94
N PRO A 138 -6.84 -5.63 6.33
CA PRO A 138 -6.73 -5.47 4.89
C PRO A 138 -5.35 -5.85 4.40
N ALA A 139 -5.26 -6.25 3.14
CA ALA A 139 -4.04 -6.71 2.51
C ALA A 139 -3.59 -5.83 1.34
N SER A 140 -4.37 -4.81 0.95
CA SER A 140 -4.00 -3.86 -0.09
C SER A 140 -4.62 -2.47 0.14
N THR A 141 -3.96 -1.44 -0.38
CA THR A 141 -4.48 -0.07 -0.36
C THR A 141 -5.74 0.10 -1.20
N GLU A 142 -5.96 -0.72 -2.24
CA GLU A 142 -7.19 -0.77 -3.02
C GLU A 142 -8.42 -1.00 -2.11
N GLN A 143 -8.32 -1.96 -1.17
CA GLN A 143 -9.39 -2.26 -0.23
C GLN A 143 -9.73 -1.08 0.69
N ILE A 144 -8.76 -0.24 0.99
CA ILE A 144 -8.95 1.01 1.75
C ILE A 144 -9.58 2.09 0.88
N ILE A 145 -9.08 2.28 -0.34
CA ILE A 145 -9.55 3.32 -1.27
C ILE A 145 -11.00 3.11 -1.67
N HIS A 146 -11.38 1.86 -1.97
CA HIS A 146 -12.69 1.53 -2.53
C HIS A 146 -13.69 0.96 -1.52
N ILE A 147 -13.42 1.02 -0.23
CA ILE A 147 -14.30 0.43 0.82
C ILE A 147 -15.75 0.90 0.72
N GLY A 148 -15.98 2.17 0.39
CA GLY A 148 -17.31 2.77 0.26
C GLY A 148 -18.09 2.33 -0.99
N THR A 149 -17.42 1.82 -2.01
CA THR A 149 -18.02 1.48 -3.31
C THR A 149 -17.98 0.00 -3.66
N LYS A 150 -16.81 -0.62 -3.50
CA LYS A 150 -16.60 -2.04 -3.81
C LYS A 150 -16.57 -2.94 -2.56
N GLY A 151 -16.54 -2.36 -1.36
CA GLY A 151 -16.24 -3.10 -0.14
C GLY A 151 -14.80 -3.64 -0.17
N ARG A 152 -14.56 -4.74 0.54
CA ARG A 152 -13.28 -5.45 0.50
C ARG A 152 -13.21 -6.43 -0.65
N SER A 153 -13.01 -5.93 -1.86
CA SER A 153 -12.81 -6.80 -3.03
C SER A 153 -11.54 -7.63 -2.88
N PRO A 154 -11.56 -8.92 -3.26
CA PRO A 154 -10.33 -9.70 -3.39
C PRO A 154 -9.48 -9.14 -4.53
N PHE A 155 -8.16 -9.07 -4.31
CA PHE A 155 -7.19 -8.75 -5.35
C PHE A 155 -6.30 -9.94 -5.69
N LEU A 156 -5.59 -9.89 -6.81
CA LEU A 156 -4.74 -10.98 -7.29
C LEU A 156 -3.31 -10.85 -6.75
N ALA A 157 -3.02 -11.54 -5.66
CA ALA A 157 -1.64 -11.60 -5.13
C ALA A 157 -0.74 -12.42 -6.07
N VAL A 158 0.43 -11.87 -6.39
CA VAL A 158 1.43 -12.49 -7.27
C VAL A 158 2.67 -12.87 -6.45
N ASP A 159 3.02 -14.16 -6.46
CA ASP A 159 4.24 -14.68 -5.83
C ASP A 159 5.26 -15.07 -6.91
N LEU A 160 6.43 -14.44 -6.87
CA LEU A 160 7.57 -14.67 -7.79
C LEU A 160 8.67 -15.53 -7.17
N SER A 161 8.40 -16.30 -6.09
CA SER A 161 9.40 -17.12 -5.41
C SER A 161 10.05 -18.16 -6.33
N GLU A 162 9.31 -18.70 -7.32
CA GLU A 162 9.89 -19.61 -8.31
C GLU A 162 10.82 -18.88 -9.29
N VAL A 163 10.48 -17.64 -9.66
CA VAL A 163 11.32 -16.77 -10.50
C VAL A 163 12.63 -16.44 -9.76
N VAL A 164 12.55 -16.16 -8.45
CA VAL A 164 13.73 -15.97 -7.59
C VAL A 164 14.63 -17.19 -7.65
N ARG A 165 14.07 -18.40 -7.43
CA ARG A 165 14.84 -19.65 -7.51
C ARG A 165 15.44 -19.93 -8.89
N MET A 166 14.73 -19.57 -9.95
CA MET A 166 15.24 -19.65 -11.32
C MET A 166 16.46 -18.73 -11.50
N ALA A 167 16.37 -17.48 -11.07
CA ALA A 167 17.46 -16.51 -11.15
C ALA A 167 18.70 -16.99 -10.38
N GLU A 168 18.54 -17.50 -9.16
CA GLU A 168 19.62 -18.01 -8.33
C GLU A 168 20.33 -19.21 -8.97
N ARG A 169 19.57 -20.14 -9.59
CA ARG A 169 20.15 -21.29 -10.32
C ARG A 169 20.99 -20.87 -11.53
N THR A 170 20.72 -19.72 -12.11
CA THR A 170 21.50 -19.17 -13.24
C THR A 170 22.66 -18.28 -12.79
N GLY A 171 22.95 -18.20 -11.48
CA GLY A 171 24.02 -17.40 -10.92
C GLY A 171 23.66 -15.89 -10.81
N CYS A 172 22.38 -15.55 -10.98
CA CYS A 172 21.86 -14.23 -10.74
C CYS A 172 21.34 -14.11 -9.31
N ARG A 173 21.13 -12.88 -8.83
CA ARG A 173 20.53 -12.64 -7.51
C ARG A 173 19.39 -11.64 -7.62
N VAL A 174 18.34 -11.84 -6.85
CA VAL A 174 17.31 -10.84 -6.65
C VAL A 174 17.83 -9.79 -5.69
N ILE A 175 17.85 -8.52 -6.11
CA ILE A 175 18.28 -7.40 -5.29
C ILE A 175 17.12 -6.60 -4.75
N PHE A 176 15.94 -6.71 -5.38
CA PHE A 176 14.72 -6.08 -4.92
C PHE A 176 13.49 -6.84 -5.43
N GLN A 177 12.43 -6.89 -4.61
CA GLN A 177 11.09 -7.32 -5.01
C GLN A 177 10.04 -6.63 -4.18
N ASP A 178 8.92 -6.25 -4.82
CA ASP A 178 7.87 -5.48 -4.17
C ASP A 178 6.54 -5.50 -4.94
N SER A 179 5.48 -4.94 -4.32
CA SER A 179 4.22 -4.57 -4.95
C SER A 179 3.98 -3.08 -4.79
N MET A 180 3.52 -2.44 -5.85
CA MET A 180 3.18 -1.01 -5.81
C MET A 180 1.87 -0.78 -5.03
N GLY A 181 0.84 -1.57 -5.35
CA GLY A 181 -0.52 -1.27 -4.92
C GLY A 181 -1.11 -0.03 -5.60
N GLU A 182 -2.39 0.15 -5.51
CA GLU A 182 -3.08 1.25 -6.20
C GLU A 182 -2.62 2.64 -5.72
N LEU A 183 -2.44 2.81 -4.40
CA LEU A 183 -1.99 4.10 -3.86
C LEU A 183 -0.63 4.53 -4.43
N LEU A 184 0.40 3.69 -4.26
CA LEU A 184 1.75 4.05 -4.71
C LEU A 184 1.81 4.19 -6.23
N LEU A 185 1.06 3.37 -6.97
CA LEU A 185 0.95 3.49 -8.42
C LEU A 185 0.39 4.86 -8.83
N SER A 186 -0.67 5.32 -8.17
CA SER A 186 -1.25 6.65 -8.42
C SER A 186 -0.27 7.79 -8.11
N LEU A 187 0.43 7.70 -6.99
CA LEU A 187 1.45 8.67 -6.59
C LEU A 187 2.63 8.68 -7.56
N TRP A 188 3.06 7.50 -7.99
CA TRP A 188 4.16 7.34 -8.93
C TRP A 188 3.85 7.96 -10.30
N PHE A 189 2.69 7.66 -10.89
CA PHE A 189 2.29 8.27 -12.16
C PHE A 189 2.23 9.79 -12.07
N ARG A 190 1.62 10.32 -11.03
CA ARG A 190 1.52 11.78 -10.82
C ARG A 190 2.88 12.44 -10.55
N SER A 191 3.84 11.71 -10.00
CA SER A 191 5.21 12.21 -9.84
C SER A 191 5.97 12.33 -11.17
N LEU A 192 5.62 11.49 -12.13
CA LEU A 192 6.21 11.52 -13.48
C LEU A 192 5.49 12.54 -14.37
N ASN A 193 4.17 12.57 -14.30
CA ASN A 193 3.32 13.50 -15.03
C ASN A 193 2.06 13.83 -14.20
N PRO A 194 1.99 15.02 -13.58
CA PRO A 194 0.83 15.44 -12.78
C PRO A 194 -0.51 15.43 -13.53
N ALA A 195 -0.50 15.48 -14.87
CA ALA A 195 -1.69 15.43 -15.71
C ALA A 195 -2.12 14.00 -16.07
N THR A 196 -1.53 12.96 -15.45
CA THR A 196 -1.96 11.58 -15.70
C THR A 196 -3.36 11.36 -15.12
N GLU A 197 -4.26 10.86 -15.95
CA GLU A 197 -5.64 10.60 -15.57
C GLU A 197 -5.75 9.38 -14.62
N PRO A 198 -6.75 9.35 -13.72
CA PRO A 198 -6.98 8.24 -12.81
C PRO A 198 -7.16 6.87 -13.47
N THR A 199 -7.59 6.81 -14.72
CA THR A 199 -7.69 5.57 -15.50
C THR A 199 -6.36 4.82 -15.61
N ALA A 200 -5.23 5.49 -15.37
CA ALA A 200 -3.91 4.87 -15.38
C ALA A 200 -3.65 3.92 -14.19
N TRP A 201 -4.42 4.02 -13.11
CA TRP A 201 -4.28 3.18 -11.90
C TRP A 201 -5.61 2.62 -11.37
N ASN A 202 -6.75 3.20 -11.73
CA ASN A 202 -8.06 2.65 -11.39
C ASN A 202 -8.22 1.27 -12.00
N GLY A 203 -8.83 0.36 -11.24
CA GLY A 203 -8.99 -1.04 -11.68
C GLY A 203 -7.74 -1.89 -11.50
N TRP A 204 -6.74 -1.39 -10.74
CA TRP A 204 -5.63 -2.23 -10.28
C TRP A 204 -6.18 -3.42 -9.50
N ASP A 205 -5.72 -4.62 -9.82
CA ASP A 205 -6.18 -5.88 -9.24
C ASP A 205 -5.02 -6.69 -8.64
N GLY A 206 -3.79 -6.22 -8.82
CA GLY A 206 -2.60 -6.84 -8.25
C GLY A 206 -1.35 -6.56 -9.07
N ASP A 207 -0.22 -6.56 -8.39
CA ASP A 207 1.07 -6.47 -9.05
C ASP A 207 2.19 -7.10 -8.22
N ARG A 208 3.27 -7.42 -8.90
CA ARG A 208 4.55 -7.75 -8.28
C ARG A 208 5.67 -7.41 -9.25
N TRP A 209 6.72 -6.79 -8.75
CA TRP A 209 7.92 -6.51 -9.51
C TRP A 209 9.18 -7.02 -8.80
N ILE A 210 10.20 -7.30 -9.61
CA ILE A 210 11.45 -7.90 -9.17
C ILE A 210 12.59 -7.27 -9.96
N VAL A 211 13.67 -6.95 -9.29
CA VAL A 211 14.94 -6.58 -9.92
C VAL A 211 15.97 -7.66 -9.69
N ILE A 212 16.49 -8.20 -10.78
CA ILE A 212 17.47 -9.28 -10.80
C ILE A 212 18.81 -8.71 -11.27
N GLN A 213 19.87 -9.04 -10.56
CA GLN A 213 21.24 -8.70 -10.95
C GLN A 213 21.96 -9.95 -11.45
N CYS A 214 22.43 -9.88 -12.71
CA CYS A 214 23.25 -10.93 -13.35
C CYS A 214 24.59 -10.30 -13.74
N GLY A 215 25.65 -10.60 -12.99
CA GLY A 215 26.91 -9.88 -13.12
C GLY A 215 26.73 -8.38 -12.81
N GLU A 216 27.06 -7.54 -13.79
CA GLU A 216 26.89 -6.07 -13.66
C GLU A 216 25.52 -5.58 -14.18
N SER A 217 24.78 -6.41 -14.91
CA SER A 217 23.47 -6.04 -15.46
C SER A 217 22.38 -6.12 -14.40
N LYS A 218 21.47 -5.13 -14.40
CA LYS A 218 20.26 -5.09 -13.58
C LYS A 218 19.06 -5.17 -14.52
N GLU A 219 18.22 -6.16 -14.28
CA GLU A 219 17.06 -6.44 -15.10
C GLU A 219 15.78 -6.36 -14.25
N LEU A 220 14.71 -5.84 -14.85
CA LEU A 220 13.39 -5.68 -14.22
C LEU A 220 12.38 -6.59 -14.89
N ALA A 221 11.56 -7.25 -14.06
CA ALA A 221 10.27 -7.79 -14.47
C ALA A 221 9.18 -7.23 -13.53
N TRP A 222 8.08 -6.73 -14.11
CA TRP A 222 6.92 -6.25 -13.37
C TRP A 222 5.66 -6.82 -13.99
N LEU A 223 4.92 -7.59 -13.21
CA LEU A 223 3.67 -8.22 -13.59
C LEU A 223 2.54 -7.46 -12.92
N THR A 224 1.55 -7.02 -13.70
CA THR A 224 0.36 -6.33 -13.19
C THR A 224 -0.91 -7.03 -13.67
N SER A 225 -1.96 -6.99 -12.87
CA SER A 225 -3.29 -7.49 -13.18
C SER A 225 -4.32 -6.40 -12.96
N TRP A 226 -5.40 -6.44 -13.74
CA TRP A 226 -6.40 -5.37 -13.82
C TRP A 226 -7.82 -5.94 -13.71
N ASP A 227 -8.78 -5.16 -13.24
CA ASP A 227 -10.18 -5.55 -13.12
C ASP A 227 -10.78 -5.89 -14.49
N THR A 228 -10.43 -5.11 -15.51
CA THR A 228 -10.90 -5.30 -16.89
C THR A 228 -9.76 -5.23 -17.91
N GLU A 229 -10.01 -5.70 -19.13
CA GLU A 229 -9.08 -5.54 -20.25
C GLU A 229 -8.89 -4.05 -20.62
N GLN A 230 -9.93 -3.23 -20.44
CA GLN A 230 -9.82 -1.80 -20.68
C GLN A 230 -8.89 -1.11 -19.70
N ASP A 231 -8.96 -1.46 -18.39
CA ASP A 231 -8.06 -0.92 -17.37
C ASP A 231 -6.60 -1.29 -17.68
N ALA A 232 -6.36 -2.51 -18.16
CA ALA A 232 -5.03 -2.94 -18.62
C ALA A 232 -4.52 -2.10 -19.80
N VAL A 233 -5.39 -1.79 -20.76
CA VAL A 233 -5.07 -0.93 -21.92
C VAL A 233 -4.80 0.52 -21.48
N ASP A 234 -5.59 1.04 -20.56
CA ASP A 234 -5.44 2.40 -20.04
C ASP A 234 -4.12 2.57 -19.26
N PHE A 235 -3.80 1.60 -18.41
CA PHE A 235 -2.50 1.55 -17.74
C PHE A 235 -1.33 1.47 -18.73
N GLU A 236 -1.37 0.54 -19.68
CA GLU A 236 -0.33 0.35 -20.71
C GLU A 236 -0.10 1.64 -21.51
N SER A 237 -1.19 2.28 -21.91
CA SER A 237 -1.14 3.55 -22.66
C SER A 237 -0.50 4.67 -21.82
N ALA A 238 -0.87 4.78 -20.52
CA ALA A 238 -0.28 5.75 -19.61
C ALA A 238 1.21 5.46 -19.37
N LEU A 239 1.56 4.19 -19.15
CA LEU A 239 2.94 3.76 -18.92
C LEU A 239 3.84 4.09 -20.13
N ARG A 240 3.36 3.86 -21.35
CA ARG A 240 4.12 4.21 -22.56
C ARG A 240 4.41 5.71 -22.66
N LYS A 241 3.49 6.57 -22.21
CA LYS A 241 3.68 8.03 -22.21
C LYS A 241 4.80 8.48 -21.25
N VAL A 242 4.90 7.85 -20.08
CA VAL A 242 5.89 8.22 -19.05
C VAL A 242 7.17 7.37 -19.11
N ARG A 243 7.23 6.38 -20.00
CA ARG A 243 8.32 5.38 -20.05
C ARG A 243 9.71 5.99 -20.11
N ILE A 244 9.91 6.99 -20.96
CA ILE A 244 11.24 7.59 -21.18
C ILE A 244 11.71 8.29 -19.89
N ASP A 245 10.87 9.10 -19.28
CA ASP A 245 11.17 9.82 -18.04
C ASP A 245 11.43 8.86 -16.89
N TRP A 246 10.63 7.80 -16.80
CA TRP A 246 10.83 6.76 -15.80
C TRP A 246 12.16 6.03 -15.98
N GLN A 247 12.48 5.57 -17.20
CA GLN A 247 13.75 4.89 -17.48
C GLN A 247 14.96 5.75 -17.11
N GLN A 248 14.90 7.05 -17.42
CA GLN A 248 15.96 8.00 -17.09
C GLN A 248 16.10 8.18 -15.57
N ARG A 249 14.97 8.40 -14.86
CA ARG A 249 14.99 8.60 -13.40
C ARG A 249 15.43 7.35 -12.64
N ALA A 250 15.00 6.18 -13.09
CA ALA A 250 15.36 4.90 -12.49
C ALA A 250 16.78 4.43 -12.88
N ASN A 251 17.46 5.14 -13.78
CA ASN A 251 18.77 4.77 -14.33
C ASN A 251 18.80 3.31 -14.78
N LEU A 252 17.74 2.89 -15.53
CA LEU A 252 17.66 1.54 -16.07
C LEU A 252 18.58 1.43 -17.28
N PRO A 253 19.54 0.50 -17.28
CA PRO A 253 20.54 0.40 -18.35
C PRO A 253 19.98 -0.19 -19.64
N SER A 254 18.85 -0.91 -19.54
CA SER A 254 18.24 -1.68 -20.62
C SER A 254 16.95 -1.04 -21.10
N LYS A 255 16.61 -1.32 -22.35
CA LYS A 255 15.31 -0.94 -22.91
C LYS A 255 14.19 -1.66 -22.18
N VAL A 256 13.09 -0.96 -21.92
CA VAL A 256 11.89 -1.51 -21.31
C VAL A 256 10.88 -1.86 -22.39
N ASP A 257 10.43 -3.11 -22.40
CA ASP A 257 9.33 -3.61 -23.20
C ASP A 257 8.07 -3.79 -22.36
N ILE A 258 6.92 -3.53 -22.97
CA ILE A 258 5.60 -3.61 -22.33
C ILE A 258 4.73 -4.53 -23.20
N ASP A 259 4.28 -5.64 -22.62
CA ASP A 259 3.41 -6.62 -23.23
C ASP A 259 2.06 -6.64 -22.51
N ILE A 260 0.96 -6.70 -23.29
CA ILE A 260 -0.41 -6.79 -22.77
C ILE A 260 -1.06 -8.09 -23.24
N ARG A 261 -1.74 -8.81 -22.32
CA ARG A 261 -2.50 -10.03 -22.60
C ARG A 261 -3.77 -10.06 -21.75
N GLY A 262 -4.90 -9.72 -22.36
CA GLY A 262 -6.17 -9.61 -21.65
C GLY A 262 -6.07 -8.59 -20.52
N LYS A 263 -6.26 -9.04 -19.31
CA LYS A 263 -6.20 -8.22 -18.09
C LYS A 263 -4.80 -8.08 -17.48
N GLU A 264 -3.77 -8.63 -18.07
CA GLU A 264 -2.41 -8.60 -17.56
C GLU A 264 -1.51 -7.70 -18.41
N VAL A 265 -0.69 -6.89 -17.76
CA VAL A 265 0.39 -6.14 -18.41
C VAL A 265 1.70 -6.55 -17.77
N THR A 266 2.66 -6.91 -18.60
CA THR A 266 4.00 -7.29 -18.16
C THR A 266 5.02 -6.31 -18.70
N VAL A 267 5.89 -5.85 -17.84
CA VAL A 267 6.98 -4.92 -18.14
C VAL A 267 8.29 -5.63 -17.88
N THR A 268 9.15 -5.71 -18.91
CA THR A 268 10.47 -6.35 -18.77
C THR A 268 11.56 -5.51 -19.41
N THR A 269 12.77 -5.63 -18.89
CA THR A 269 13.97 -5.15 -19.60
C THR A 269 14.49 -6.20 -20.57
N ASP A 270 15.32 -5.77 -21.53
CA ASP A 270 15.80 -6.60 -22.64
C ASP A 270 16.42 -7.94 -22.18
N GLY A 271 17.15 -7.96 -21.06
CA GLY A 271 17.80 -9.16 -20.55
C GLY A 271 16.81 -10.24 -20.07
N LEU A 272 15.63 -9.83 -19.57
CA LEU A 272 14.58 -10.77 -19.13
C LEU A 272 13.55 -11.08 -20.21
N ARG A 273 13.51 -10.34 -21.30
CA ARG A 273 12.54 -10.57 -22.38
C ARG A 273 12.53 -12.00 -22.96
N PRO A 274 13.68 -12.66 -23.18
CA PRO A 274 13.70 -14.05 -23.65
C PRO A 274 13.05 -15.02 -22.63
N HIS A 275 13.01 -14.65 -21.35
CA HIS A 275 12.47 -15.46 -20.25
C HIS A 275 11.05 -15.06 -19.85
N LEU A 276 10.42 -14.10 -20.56
CA LEU A 276 9.10 -13.57 -20.20
C LEU A 276 8.05 -14.68 -20.07
N ALA A 277 7.99 -15.61 -21.00
CA ALA A 277 7.00 -16.70 -20.97
C ALA A 277 7.19 -17.58 -19.73
N GLU A 278 8.43 -17.92 -19.39
CA GLU A 278 8.78 -18.71 -18.20
C GLU A 278 8.48 -17.94 -16.92
N ILE A 279 8.79 -16.63 -16.86
CA ILE A 279 8.48 -15.76 -15.71
C ILE A 279 6.97 -15.73 -15.45
N VAL A 280 6.17 -15.56 -16.51
CA VAL A 280 4.69 -15.52 -16.40
C VAL A 280 4.14 -16.87 -15.96
N GLU A 281 4.70 -17.99 -16.45
CA GLU A 281 4.29 -19.34 -16.06
C GLU A 281 4.67 -19.68 -14.61
N LEU A 282 5.85 -19.29 -14.15
CA LEU A 282 6.35 -19.53 -12.79
C LEU A 282 5.66 -18.63 -11.74
N ALA A 283 5.08 -17.53 -12.14
CA ALA A 283 4.38 -16.62 -11.24
C ALA A 283 3.11 -17.28 -10.69
N LYS A 284 3.07 -17.52 -9.38
CA LYS A 284 1.88 -18.05 -8.71
C LYS A 284 0.92 -16.92 -8.43
N ARG A 285 -0.36 -17.13 -8.71
CA ARG A 285 -1.42 -16.15 -8.53
C ARG A 285 -2.54 -16.69 -7.66
N ARG A 286 -3.02 -15.89 -6.72
CA ARG A 286 -4.14 -16.26 -5.85
C ARG A 286 -4.98 -15.04 -5.51
N ARG A 287 -6.31 -15.16 -5.58
CA ARG A 287 -7.23 -14.16 -5.03
C ARG A 287 -7.16 -14.17 -3.51
N VAL A 288 -6.92 -13.01 -2.91
CA VAL A 288 -6.81 -12.81 -1.47
C VAL A 288 -7.60 -11.58 -1.05
N SER A 289 -8.22 -11.66 0.13
CA SER A 289 -9.04 -10.58 0.69
C SER A 289 -8.47 -10.06 2.01
N THR A 290 -7.59 -10.83 2.65
CA THR A 290 -7.08 -10.52 3.98
C THR A 290 -5.57 -10.67 4.04
N ARG A 291 -4.99 -10.00 5.05
CA ARG A 291 -3.56 -10.11 5.35
C ARG A 291 -3.14 -11.57 5.65
N ALA A 292 -3.99 -12.32 6.35
CA ALA A 292 -3.72 -13.73 6.64
C ALA A 292 -3.70 -14.60 5.38
N GLU A 293 -4.62 -14.37 4.44
CA GLU A 293 -4.64 -15.07 3.16
C GLU A 293 -3.43 -14.72 2.30
N LEU A 294 -2.98 -13.44 2.33
CA LEU A 294 -1.77 -13.00 1.65
C LEU A 294 -0.53 -13.71 2.21
N ALA A 295 -0.36 -13.76 3.54
CA ALA A 295 0.73 -14.49 4.18
C ALA A 295 0.73 -15.98 3.80
N ALA A 296 -0.43 -16.63 3.85
CA ALA A 296 -0.60 -18.03 3.49
C ALA A 296 -0.25 -18.29 2.00
N HIS A 297 -0.52 -17.34 1.10
CA HIS A 297 -0.14 -17.45 -0.30
C HIS A 297 1.38 -17.52 -0.49
N PHE A 298 2.14 -16.79 0.32
CA PHE A 298 3.61 -16.81 0.32
C PHE A 298 4.20 -17.92 1.22
N GLY A 299 3.36 -18.80 1.78
CA GLY A 299 3.82 -19.89 2.65
C GLY A 299 4.26 -19.46 4.04
N VAL A 300 3.88 -18.25 4.46
CA VAL A 300 4.16 -17.72 5.80
C VAL A 300 3.07 -18.17 6.76
N ILE A 301 3.47 -18.90 7.83
CA ILE A 301 2.56 -19.30 8.89
C ILE A 301 2.45 -18.11 9.86
N THR A 302 1.34 -17.38 9.79
CA THR A 302 1.03 -16.39 10.82
C THR A 302 0.53 -17.14 12.06
N HIS A 303 1.22 -17.00 13.19
CA HIS A 303 0.76 -17.50 14.49
C HIS A 303 -0.45 -16.68 14.96
N GLY A 304 -1.60 -16.94 14.35
CA GLY A 304 -2.90 -16.37 14.69
C GLY A 304 -3.89 -17.50 14.98
N ASN A 305 -4.18 -17.71 16.27
CA ASN A 305 -5.21 -18.61 16.80
C ASN A 305 -5.00 -20.14 16.60
N ALA A 306 -4.04 -20.71 17.32
CA ALA A 306 -4.35 -21.95 17.98
C ALA A 306 -5.15 -21.61 19.25
N ASP A 307 -6.43 -21.93 19.21
CA ASP A 307 -7.35 -22.11 20.33
C ASP A 307 -7.32 -21.10 21.51
N LYS A 308 -8.31 -20.19 21.53
CA LYS A 308 -9.08 -19.91 22.77
C LYS A 308 -10.53 -19.59 22.47
#